data_f2bdd32b11d90aadece7a72ee1db2a2d
#
_entry.id   f2bdd32b11d90aadece7a72ee1db2a2d
#
_cell.length_a   1.000
_cell.length_b   1.000
_cell.length_c   1.000
_cell.angle_alpha   90.00
_cell.angle_beta   90.00
_cell.angle_gamma   90.00
#
_symmetry.space_group_name_H-M   'P 1'
#
loop_
_entity.id
_entity.type
_entity.pdbx_description
1 polymer ?
#
loop_
_entity_poly.entity_id
_entity_poly.type
_entity_poly.pdbx_seq_one_letter_code
_entity_poly.pdbx_strand_id
1 'polypeptide(L)'
;MARAIIVPKELSRVNEAMTPVATASLFVAVDAAAGAEFSAHGRDDKTLIVVQNSASAAKVLTVKAGNGIQGVTDLSVSVPASSTTALVLDSGRYKVVSGEDSGKVLLTGESADLKLAVFVLP
;
A
#
# COMPACT_ATOMS: atom_id res chain seq x y z
N MET A 1 -1.88 16.05 10.94
CA MET A 1 -0.95 15.60 9.90
C MET A 1 -1.70 14.76 8.89
N ALA A 2 -1.38 14.95 7.63
CA ALA A 2 -2.05 14.21 6.56
C ALA A 2 -1.32 12.91 6.26
N ARG A 3 -2.06 11.87 5.88
CA ARG A 3 -1.48 10.63 5.38
C ARG A 3 -0.77 10.88 4.06
N ALA A 4 0.31 10.14 3.80
CA ALA A 4 0.91 10.12 2.47
C ALA A 4 -0.09 9.50 1.49
N ILE A 5 -0.23 10.10 0.32
CA ILE A 5 -1.17 9.62 -0.70
C ILE A 5 -0.40 8.85 -1.75
N ILE A 6 -0.75 7.57 -1.92
CA ILE A 6 -0.15 6.71 -2.93
C ILE A 6 -1.14 6.60 -4.09
N VAL A 7 -0.67 6.89 -5.30
CA VAL A 7 -1.50 6.77 -6.49
C VAL A 7 -1.24 5.41 -7.14
N PRO A 8 -2.23 4.50 -7.16
CA PRO A 8 -2.07 3.20 -7.82
C PRO A 8 -1.79 3.35 -9.30
N LYS A 9 -0.91 2.50 -9.83
CA LYS A 9 -0.60 2.44 -11.26
C LYS A 9 -1.26 1.22 -11.87
N GLU A 10 -2.07 1.42 -12.87
CA GLU A 10 -2.77 0.33 -13.55
C GLU A 10 -1.91 -0.27 -14.65
N LEU A 11 -1.79 -1.59 -14.63
CA LEU A 11 -1.19 -2.37 -15.70
C LEU A 11 -2.33 -2.88 -16.57
N SER A 12 -2.57 -2.22 -17.69
CA SER A 12 -3.79 -2.43 -18.47
C SER A 12 -3.80 -3.74 -19.26
N ARG A 13 -2.64 -4.30 -19.58
CA ARG A 13 -2.53 -5.50 -20.42
C ARG A 13 -1.38 -6.39 -19.98
N VAL A 14 -1.55 -7.69 -20.19
CA VAL A 14 -0.44 -8.63 -20.07
C VAL A 14 0.51 -8.48 -21.28
N ASN A 15 1.77 -8.83 -21.10
CA ASN A 15 2.81 -8.72 -22.11
C ASN A 15 3.07 -7.30 -22.61
N GLU A 16 2.73 -6.32 -21.80
CA GLU A 16 2.91 -4.91 -22.13
C GLU A 16 3.43 -4.17 -20.90
N ALA A 17 4.41 -3.30 -21.08
CA ALA A 17 4.94 -2.49 -20.00
C ALA A 17 4.00 -1.30 -19.73
N MET A 18 3.89 -0.93 -18.47
CA MET A 18 3.19 0.32 -18.13
C MET A 18 3.99 1.52 -18.63
N THR A 19 3.34 2.67 -18.74
CA THR A 19 4.03 3.93 -19.02
C THR A 19 5.06 4.19 -17.91
N PRO A 20 6.33 4.39 -18.24
CA PRO A 20 7.35 4.62 -17.20
C PRO A 20 7.05 5.83 -16.33
N VAL A 21 7.35 5.68 -15.04
CA VAL A 21 7.17 6.74 -14.04
C VAL A 21 8.50 6.92 -13.32
N ALA A 22 8.86 8.16 -13.01
CA ALA A 22 10.07 8.42 -12.23
C ALA A 22 10.02 7.67 -10.90
N THR A 23 11.11 7.01 -10.54
CA THR A 23 11.16 6.19 -9.31
C THR A 23 10.78 6.99 -8.07
N ALA A 24 11.23 8.24 -7.99
CA ALA A 24 10.91 9.09 -6.85
C ALA A 24 9.42 9.45 -6.75
N SER A 25 8.70 9.40 -7.87
CA SER A 25 7.24 9.64 -7.88
C SER A 25 6.46 8.35 -7.64
N LEU A 26 7.03 7.21 -8.04
CA LEU A 26 6.36 5.91 -7.92
C LEU A 26 6.32 5.43 -6.48
N PHE A 27 7.45 5.50 -5.78
CA PHE A 27 7.55 5.07 -4.39
C PHE A 27 7.35 6.25 -3.46
N VAL A 28 6.33 6.16 -2.62
CA VAL A 28 5.93 7.23 -1.70
C VAL A 28 6.30 6.82 -0.29
N ALA A 29 7.00 7.70 0.44
CA ALA A 29 7.36 7.46 1.84
C ALA A 29 6.12 7.53 2.72
N VAL A 30 6.01 6.59 3.66
CA VAL A 30 4.95 6.59 4.68
C VAL A 30 5.19 7.77 5.63
N ASP A 31 4.13 8.50 5.97
CA ASP A 31 4.21 9.47 7.06
C ASP A 31 4.25 8.71 8.37
N ALA A 32 5.32 8.88 9.15
CA ALA A 32 5.52 8.10 10.37
C ALA A 32 4.44 8.34 11.43
N ALA A 33 3.80 9.50 11.42
CA ALA A 33 2.74 9.82 12.38
C ALA A 33 1.35 9.51 11.84
N ALA A 34 1.05 9.86 10.58
CA ALA A 34 -0.27 9.76 10.00
C ALA A 34 -0.49 8.51 9.13
N GLY A 35 0.60 7.90 8.65
CA GLY A 35 0.53 6.71 7.79
C GLY A 35 0.44 7.04 6.32
N ALA A 36 -0.19 6.14 5.57
CA ALA A 36 -0.37 6.28 4.13
C ALA A 36 -1.76 5.76 3.74
N GLU A 37 -2.20 6.13 2.56
CA GLU A 37 -3.47 5.68 2.02
C GLU A 37 -3.42 5.55 0.51
N PHE A 38 -4.24 4.68 -0.05
CA PHE A 38 -4.52 4.67 -1.49
C PHE A 38 -5.98 4.30 -1.72
N SER A 39 -6.53 4.79 -2.84
CA SER A 39 -7.88 4.41 -3.25
C SER A 39 -7.83 3.08 -3.98
N ALA A 40 -8.66 2.12 -3.54
CA ALA A 40 -8.73 0.81 -4.18
C ALA A 40 -9.47 0.91 -5.51
N HIS A 41 -8.93 0.28 -6.53
CA HIS A 41 -9.51 0.25 -7.87
C HIS A 41 -9.58 -1.19 -8.39
N GLY A 42 -10.52 -1.42 -9.28
CA GLY A 42 -10.62 -2.69 -9.99
C GLY A 42 -10.95 -3.86 -9.07
N ARG A 43 -10.44 -5.02 -9.43
CA ARG A 43 -10.71 -6.25 -8.70
C ARG A 43 -9.92 -6.32 -7.40
N ASP A 44 -10.55 -6.86 -6.38
CA ASP A 44 -9.98 -6.91 -5.03
C ASP A 44 -8.67 -7.73 -4.96
N ASP A 45 -8.56 -8.77 -5.80
CA ASP A 45 -7.41 -9.66 -5.81
C ASP A 45 -6.31 -9.25 -6.79
N LYS A 46 -6.39 -8.05 -7.35
CA LYS A 46 -5.46 -7.56 -8.37
C LYS A 46 -4.61 -6.38 -7.90
N THR A 47 -4.61 -6.09 -6.62
CA THR A 47 -3.82 -4.99 -6.06
C THR A 47 -2.51 -5.52 -5.50
N LEU A 48 -1.39 -5.08 -6.07
CA LEU A 48 -0.04 -5.43 -5.64
C LEU A 48 0.59 -4.25 -4.94
N ILE A 49 1.07 -4.46 -3.72
CA ILE A 49 1.81 -3.44 -2.96
C ILE A 49 3.27 -3.86 -2.90
N VAL A 50 4.17 -2.96 -3.31
CA VAL A 50 5.62 -3.16 -3.21
C VAL A 50 6.13 -2.24 -2.12
N VAL A 51 6.85 -2.80 -1.16
CA VAL A 51 7.35 -2.09 0.02
C VAL A 51 8.88 -2.13 0.03
N GLN A 52 9.51 -0.96 0.10
CA GLN A 52 10.95 -0.83 0.26
C GLN A 52 11.26 -0.31 1.65
N ASN A 53 12.27 -0.91 2.30
CA ASN A 53 12.80 -0.40 3.56
C ASN A 53 14.25 0.03 3.32
N SER A 54 14.52 1.33 3.45
CA SER A 54 15.86 1.88 3.28
C SER A 54 16.61 2.04 4.61
N ALA A 55 15.99 1.65 5.72
CA ALA A 55 16.63 1.74 7.04
C ALA A 55 17.67 0.65 7.25
N SER A 56 18.53 0.84 8.22
CA SER A 56 19.55 -0.14 8.63
C SER A 56 19.01 -1.21 9.60
N ALA A 57 17.73 -1.16 9.93
CA ALA A 57 17.06 -2.13 10.78
C ALA A 57 15.70 -2.50 10.16
N ALA A 58 15.17 -3.65 10.56
CA ALA A 58 13.84 -4.08 10.13
C ALA A 58 12.77 -3.09 10.59
N LYS A 59 11.78 -2.84 9.74
CA LYS A 59 10.64 -1.98 10.05
C LYS A 59 9.34 -2.70 9.72
N VAL A 60 8.30 -2.43 10.49
CA VAL A 60 7.00 -3.05 10.31
C VAL A 60 6.05 -2.08 9.60
N LEU A 61 5.45 -2.58 8.52
CA LEU A 61 4.32 -1.93 7.86
C LEU A 61 3.05 -2.62 8.31
N THR A 62 2.03 -1.86 8.68
CA THR A 62 0.74 -2.41 9.07
C THR A 62 -0.32 -1.96 8.07
N VAL A 63 -1.02 -2.93 7.47
CA VAL A 63 -2.21 -2.66 6.66
C VAL A 63 -3.40 -2.73 7.61
N LYS A 64 -4.09 -1.61 7.77
CA LYS A 64 -5.20 -1.52 8.73
C LYS A 64 -6.40 -2.29 8.25
N ALA A 65 -7.08 -3.00 9.15
CA ALA A 65 -8.35 -3.65 8.83
C ALA A 65 -9.35 -2.62 8.35
N GLY A 66 -10.13 -2.98 7.32
CA GLY A 66 -11.25 -2.16 6.89
C GLY A 66 -12.40 -2.23 7.90
N ASN A 67 -13.46 -1.49 7.63
CA ASN A 67 -14.65 -1.49 8.49
C ASN A 67 -15.84 -2.28 7.91
N GLY A 68 -15.56 -3.13 6.93
CA GLY A 68 -16.55 -4.06 6.40
C GLY A 68 -16.65 -5.33 7.24
N ILE A 69 -17.52 -6.26 6.82
CA ILE A 69 -17.76 -7.50 7.56
C ILE A 69 -16.49 -8.33 7.73
N GLN A 70 -15.61 -8.33 6.75
CA GLN A 70 -14.36 -9.09 6.78
C GLN A 70 -13.19 -8.34 7.42
N GLY A 71 -13.37 -7.09 7.80
CA GLY A 71 -12.32 -6.24 8.36
C GLY A 71 -12.12 -6.50 9.86
N VAL A 72 -11.50 -7.63 10.20
CA VAL A 72 -11.41 -8.11 11.59
C VAL A 72 -10.05 -7.78 12.23
N THR A 73 -8.94 -7.98 11.51
CA THR A 73 -7.60 -7.77 12.06
C THR A 73 -6.71 -7.03 11.07
N ASP A 74 -5.75 -6.29 11.60
CA ASP A 74 -4.71 -5.65 10.80
C ASP A 74 -3.71 -6.70 10.32
N LEU A 75 -3.06 -6.43 9.18
CA LEU A 75 -1.98 -7.25 8.65
C LEU A 75 -0.65 -6.55 8.90
N SER A 76 0.26 -7.22 9.60
CA SER A 76 1.59 -6.68 9.86
C SER A 76 2.62 -7.37 8.96
N VAL A 77 3.46 -6.56 8.32
CA VAL A 77 4.52 -7.04 7.42
C VAL A 77 5.84 -6.49 7.92
N SER A 78 6.75 -7.39 8.31
CA SER A 78 8.10 -7.00 8.71
C SER A 78 8.99 -7.00 7.48
N VAL A 79 9.63 -5.85 7.21
CA VAL A 79 10.53 -5.70 6.07
C VAL A 79 11.94 -5.58 6.60
N PRO A 80 12.83 -6.54 6.29
CA PRO A 80 14.22 -6.48 6.74
C PRO A 80 14.95 -5.23 6.27
N ALA A 81 16.05 -4.91 6.96
CA ALA A 81 16.89 -3.76 6.60
C ALA A 81 17.32 -3.81 5.14
N SER A 82 17.27 -2.68 4.47
CA SER A 82 17.73 -2.51 3.07
C SER A 82 17.11 -3.53 2.11
N SER A 83 15.85 -3.90 2.34
CA SER A 83 15.17 -4.95 1.57
C SER A 83 13.86 -4.46 1.00
N THR A 84 13.34 -5.22 0.04
CA THR A 84 12.06 -4.95 -0.60
C THR A 84 11.20 -6.21 -0.53
N THR A 85 9.93 -6.04 -0.25
CA THR A 85 8.95 -7.13 -0.31
C THR A 85 7.71 -6.66 -1.07
N ALA A 86 6.84 -7.61 -1.38
CA ALA A 86 5.59 -7.31 -2.07
C ALA A 86 4.48 -8.20 -1.52
N LEU A 87 3.25 -7.69 -1.60
CA LEU A 87 2.09 -8.46 -1.17
C LEU A 87 0.89 -8.12 -2.05
N VAL A 88 0.00 -9.08 -2.17
CA VAL A 88 -1.29 -8.91 -2.85
C VAL A 88 -2.37 -8.95 -1.79
N LEU A 89 -3.24 -7.94 -1.77
CA LEU A 89 -4.31 -7.85 -0.78
C LEU A 89 -5.63 -8.37 -1.33
N ASP A 90 -6.37 -8.99 -0.43
CA ASP A 90 -7.83 -9.10 -0.57
C ASP A 90 -8.39 -7.79 -0.01
N SER A 91 -8.72 -6.87 -0.86
CA SER A 91 -9.12 -5.53 -0.44
C SER A 91 -10.46 -5.53 0.32
N GLY A 92 -11.25 -6.59 0.21
CA GLY A 92 -12.47 -6.72 1.00
C GLY A 92 -12.21 -6.72 2.51
N ARG A 93 -11.03 -7.21 2.94
CA ARG A 93 -10.66 -7.21 4.36
C ARG A 93 -10.05 -5.89 4.83
N TYR A 94 -9.44 -5.14 3.93
CA TYR A 94 -8.62 -3.98 4.29
C TYR A 94 -9.17 -2.67 3.76
N LYS A 95 -10.11 -2.72 2.84
CA LYS A 95 -10.73 -1.52 2.29
C LYS A 95 -11.78 -0.97 3.25
N VAL A 96 -11.74 0.34 3.49
CA VAL A 96 -12.79 1.03 4.23
C VAL A 96 -14.02 1.15 3.33
N VAL A 97 -15.16 0.68 3.81
CA VAL A 97 -16.38 0.60 2.99
C VAL A 97 -17.43 1.64 3.36
N SER A 98 -17.24 2.37 4.44
CA SER A 98 -18.18 3.41 4.85
C SER A 98 -17.45 4.55 5.56
N GLY A 99 -18.07 5.72 5.58
CA GLY A 99 -17.53 6.90 6.21
C GLY A 99 -16.65 7.72 5.26
N GLU A 100 -15.87 8.60 5.85
CA GLU A 100 -15.04 9.59 5.15
C GLU A 100 -13.95 8.94 4.28
N ASP A 101 -13.40 7.82 4.73
CA ASP A 101 -12.33 7.10 4.03
C ASP A 101 -12.84 5.97 3.14
N SER A 102 -14.13 5.95 2.81
CA SER A 102 -14.72 4.90 1.99
C SER A 102 -13.98 4.71 0.66
N GLY A 103 -13.66 3.47 0.32
CA GLY A 103 -12.92 3.11 -0.88
C GLY A 103 -11.41 3.13 -0.72
N LYS A 104 -10.89 3.47 0.45
CA LYS A 104 -9.45 3.57 0.68
C LYS A 104 -8.92 2.39 1.49
N VAL A 105 -7.64 2.09 1.29
CA VAL A 105 -6.87 1.19 2.14
C VAL A 105 -5.91 2.05 2.96
N LEU A 106 -5.93 1.88 4.27
CA LEU A 106 -5.12 2.67 5.19
C LEU A 106 -3.94 1.85 5.70
N LEU A 107 -2.77 2.46 5.74
CA LEU A 107 -1.54 1.81 6.18
C LEU A 107 -0.84 2.67 7.21
N THR A 108 -0.12 2.02 8.12
CA THR A 108 0.78 2.72 9.04
C THR A 108 2.16 2.08 8.97
N GLY A 109 3.20 2.85 9.24
CA GLY A 109 4.56 2.36 9.22
C GLY A 109 5.35 2.91 10.38
N GLU A 110 6.36 2.16 10.81
CA GLU A 110 7.21 2.57 11.92
C GLU A 110 8.11 3.77 11.58
N SER A 111 8.35 3.99 10.28
CA SER A 111 9.36 4.96 9.85
C SER A 111 9.06 5.44 8.44
N ALA A 112 9.48 6.66 8.11
CA ALA A 112 9.46 7.20 6.75
C ALA A 112 10.46 6.51 5.81
N ASP A 113 11.31 5.62 6.33
CA ASP A 113 12.19 4.79 5.51
C ASP A 113 11.41 3.71 4.75
N LEU A 114 10.17 3.46 5.13
CA LEU A 114 9.26 2.59 4.37
C LEU A 114 8.64 3.38 3.23
N LYS A 115 8.88 2.92 2.01
CA LYS A 115 8.34 3.53 0.80
C LYS A 115 7.50 2.52 0.05
N LEU A 116 6.36 2.98 -0.45
CA LEU A 116 5.34 2.10 -1.03
C LEU A 116 5.03 2.49 -2.46
N ALA A 117 4.82 1.47 -3.30
CA ALA A 117 4.22 1.62 -4.61
C ALA A 117 3.05 0.63 -4.71
N VAL A 118 1.97 1.04 -5.36
CA VAL A 118 0.78 0.21 -5.53
C VAL A 118 0.51 0.03 -7.02
N PHE A 119 0.29 -1.21 -7.44
CA PHE A 119 -0.03 -1.55 -8.81
C PHE A 119 -1.36 -2.29 -8.85
N VAL A 120 -2.16 -2.00 -9.88
CA VAL A 120 -3.38 -2.75 -10.17
C VAL A 120 -3.11 -3.63 -11.38
N LEU A 121 -3.23 -4.93 -11.21
CA LEU A 121 -2.93 -5.92 -12.26
C LEU A 121 -4.10 -6.06 -13.24
N PRO A 122 -3.82 -6.41 -14.51
CA PRO A 122 -4.88 -6.61 -15.52
C PRO A 122 -5.79 -7.79 -15.22
#